data_18f281db7dc7b6b78738a5a6a944590e
#
_entry.id   18f281db7dc7b6b78738a5a6a944590e
#
_cell.length_a   1.000
_cell.length_b   1.000
_cell.length_c   1.000
_cell.angle_alpha   90.00
_cell.angle_beta   90.00
_cell.angle_gamma   90.00
#
_symmetry.space_group_name_H-M   'P 1'
#
loop_
_entity.id
_entity.type
_entity.pdbx_description
1 polymer ?
#
loop_
_entity_poly.entity_id
_entity_poly.type
_entity_poly.pdbx_seq_one_letter_code
_entity_poly.pdbx_strand_id
1 'polypeptide(L)'
;MDLARVLAQYDAEVRASPKAPPGLVVERADGVVCLTGYFNFISWWELTPSTVRQAVASHAAHFRSRGEKLMWRVYEHDSPAEISGCLAEEGFEPDAAGTLMIFDLANEVLATTGNVDIRRVKTEEHLEDFVKASEQAFGERDTWQRTAYSDRLNDPDLALYVAYVSAEIAASARLEIGSARSFGLLFGGGVAPSYRRLGIYRALVAERAREARRRDLLYLSTDARETSKPILQNLGFVSAAKEVTWVLNPS
;
A
#
# COMPACT_ATOMS: atom_id res chain seq x y z
N MET A 1 13.18 -18.14 -2.93
CA MET A 1 12.55 -17.41 -1.79
C MET A 1 11.75 -18.41 -0.93
N ASP A 2 11.99 -18.46 0.36
CA ASP A 2 11.13 -19.15 1.34
C ASP A 2 9.96 -18.22 1.70
N LEU A 3 8.80 -18.48 1.12
CA LEU A 3 7.65 -17.60 1.21
C LEU A 3 7.09 -17.47 2.63
N ALA A 4 7.07 -18.57 3.40
CA ALA A 4 6.56 -18.57 4.78
C ALA A 4 7.42 -17.66 5.68
N ARG A 5 8.75 -17.79 5.57
CA ARG A 5 9.68 -16.92 6.29
C ARG A 5 9.53 -15.45 5.89
N VAL A 6 9.41 -15.17 4.58
CA VAL A 6 9.29 -13.79 4.08
C VAL A 6 7.95 -13.17 4.50
N LEU A 7 6.87 -13.96 4.53
CA LEU A 7 5.57 -13.51 5.01
C LEU A 7 5.62 -13.16 6.51
N ALA A 8 6.21 -14.02 7.33
CA ALA A 8 6.42 -13.72 8.76
C ALA A 8 7.29 -12.46 8.98
N GLN A 9 8.30 -12.24 8.13
CA GLN A 9 9.12 -11.03 8.17
C GLN A 9 8.30 -9.79 7.75
N TYR A 10 7.44 -9.90 6.74
CA TYR A 10 6.53 -8.82 6.32
C TYR A 10 5.57 -8.43 7.46
N ASP A 11 4.99 -9.42 8.13
CA ASP A 11 4.11 -9.18 9.27
C ASP A 11 4.82 -8.43 10.39
N ALA A 12 6.03 -8.87 10.76
CA ALA A 12 6.81 -8.24 11.83
C ALA A 12 7.28 -6.81 11.48
N GLU A 13 7.77 -6.60 10.26
CA GLU A 13 8.42 -5.33 9.87
C GLU A 13 7.44 -4.29 9.31
N VAL A 14 6.41 -4.74 8.59
CA VAL A 14 5.50 -3.83 7.87
C VAL A 14 4.19 -3.65 8.61
N ARG A 15 3.61 -4.75 9.13
CA ARG A 15 2.30 -4.70 9.78
C ARG A 15 2.40 -4.41 11.27
N ALA A 16 3.21 -5.17 12.01
CA ALA A 16 3.36 -5.00 13.46
C ALA A 16 4.24 -3.79 13.81
N SER A 17 5.14 -3.37 12.92
CA SER A 17 6.01 -2.22 13.13
C SER A 17 5.91 -1.22 11.97
N PRO A 18 4.71 -0.70 11.67
CA PRO A 18 4.52 0.20 10.55
C PRO A 18 5.29 1.51 10.77
N LYS A 19 5.81 2.08 9.67
CA LYS A 19 6.34 3.43 9.66
C LYS A 19 5.20 4.41 9.48
N ALA A 20 5.01 5.32 10.44
CA ALA A 20 4.07 6.42 10.30
C ALA A 20 4.69 7.53 9.45
N PRO A 21 4.12 7.89 8.29
CA PRO A 21 4.47 9.12 7.60
C PRO A 21 4.03 10.35 8.40
N PRO A 22 4.56 11.55 8.12
CA PRO A 22 4.11 12.77 8.76
C PRO A 22 2.59 12.95 8.71
N GLY A 23 2.00 13.35 9.82
CA GLY A 23 0.54 13.47 9.97
C GLY A 23 -0.18 12.18 10.38
N LEU A 24 0.54 11.09 10.54
CA LEU A 24 0.05 9.87 11.17
C LEU A 24 0.82 9.56 12.44
N VAL A 25 0.15 8.90 13.38
CA VAL A 25 0.73 8.37 14.63
C VAL A 25 0.49 6.87 14.68
N VAL A 26 1.46 6.10 15.19
CA VAL A 26 1.27 4.68 15.50
C VAL A 26 0.80 4.56 16.94
N GLU A 27 -0.42 4.11 17.13
CA GLU A 27 -0.98 3.79 18.43
C GLU A 27 -0.99 2.28 18.66
N ARG A 28 -0.73 1.87 19.91
CA ARG A 28 -0.73 0.47 20.33
C ARG A 28 -1.57 0.36 21.58
N ALA A 29 -2.72 -0.27 21.44
CA ALA A 29 -3.65 -0.50 22.55
C ALA A 29 -4.40 -1.81 22.36
N ASP A 30 -4.68 -2.50 23.47
CA ASP A 30 -5.51 -3.71 23.51
C ASP A 30 -5.07 -4.82 22.53
N GLY A 31 -3.74 -4.95 22.31
CA GLY A 31 -3.18 -5.93 21.37
C GLY A 31 -3.33 -5.53 19.88
N VAL A 32 -3.67 -4.28 19.59
CA VAL A 32 -3.90 -3.76 18.23
C VAL A 32 -2.90 -2.66 17.90
N VAL A 33 -2.42 -2.63 16.66
CA VAL A 33 -1.58 -1.58 16.10
C VAL A 33 -2.40 -0.78 15.09
N CYS A 34 -2.63 0.50 15.40
CA CYS A 34 -3.41 1.42 14.58
C CYS A 34 -2.56 2.61 14.14
N LEU A 35 -2.64 2.99 12.87
CA LEU A 35 -2.18 4.29 12.39
C LEU A 35 -3.37 5.24 12.43
N THR A 36 -3.21 6.40 13.08
CA THR A 36 -4.26 7.41 13.25
C THR A 36 -3.82 8.78 12.73
N GLY A 37 -4.74 9.56 12.18
CA GLY A 37 -4.47 10.89 11.64
C GLY A 37 -5.41 11.25 10.49
N TYR A 38 -4.87 11.57 9.33
CA TYR A 38 -5.70 11.87 8.15
C TYR A 38 -6.38 10.63 7.53
N PHE A 39 -6.00 9.43 7.95
CA PHE A 39 -6.80 8.19 7.87
C PHE A 39 -6.53 7.34 9.12
N ASN A 40 -7.44 6.39 9.39
CA ASN A 40 -7.28 5.47 10.52
C ASN A 40 -7.25 4.04 9.97
N PHE A 41 -6.19 3.31 10.32
CA PHE A 41 -5.89 2.01 9.71
C PHE A 41 -5.28 1.04 10.71
N ILE A 42 -5.95 -0.07 10.97
CA ILE A 42 -5.41 -1.17 11.78
C ILE A 42 -4.57 -2.07 10.88
N SER A 43 -3.27 -2.11 11.17
CA SER A 43 -2.25 -2.85 10.41
C SER A 43 -1.93 -4.22 10.98
N TRP A 44 -2.05 -4.38 12.30
CA TRP A 44 -1.67 -5.60 13.02
C TRP A 44 -2.46 -5.77 14.30
N TRP A 45 -2.57 -7.02 14.76
CA TRP A 45 -3.12 -7.35 16.09
C TRP A 45 -2.57 -8.68 16.61
N GLU A 46 -2.57 -8.80 17.94
CA GLU A 46 -2.27 -10.02 18.70
C GLU A 46 -3.46 -10.32 19.60
N LEU A 47 -4.54 -10.80 19.00
CA LEU A 47 -5.79 -11.10 19.66
C LEU A 47 -6.01 -12.62 19.77
N THR A 48 -6.83 -13.02 20.75
CA THR A 48 -7.24 -14.41 20.94
C THR A 48 -8.74 -14.55 20.64
N PRO A 49 -9.29 -15.77 20.49
CA PRO A 49 -10.74 -15.95 20.34
C PRO A 49 -11.55 -15.34 21.48
N SER A 50 -10.97 -15.22 22.69
CA SER A 50 -11.62 -14.61 23.85
C SER A 50 -11.58 -13.09 23.89
N THR A 51 -10.62 -12.44 23.20
CA THR A 51 -10.42 -10.99 23.24
C THR A 51 -10.87 -10.27 21.96
N VAL A 52 -10.92 -10.96 20.82
CA VAL A 52 -11.17 -10.36 19.51
C VAL A 52 -12.48 -9.59 19.44
N ARG A 53 -13.58 -10.13 19.96
CA ARG A 53 -14.90 -9.47 19.94
C ARG A 53 -14.86 -8.14 20.68
N GLN A 54 -14.30 -8.13 21.88
CA GLN A 54 -14.19 -6.92 22.69
C GLN A 54 -13.30 -5.88 22.04
N ALA A 55 -12.14 -6.28 21.49
CA ALA A 55 -11.22 -5.36 20.83
C ALA A 55 -11.86 -4.71 19.60
N VAL A 56 -12.56 -5.48 18.75
CA VAL A 56 -13.26 -4.95 17.58
C VAL A 56 -14.35 -3.96 18.02
N ALA A 57 -15.18 -4.33 18.99
CA ALA A 57 -16.26 -3.46 19.52
C ALA A 57 -15.71 -2.15 20.11
N SER A 58 -14.61 -2.21 20.88
CA SER A 58 -13.97 -1.03 21.47
C SER A 58 -13.46 -0.06 20.40
N HIS A 59 -12.73 -0.56 19.40
CA HIS A 59 -12.22 0.27 18.30
C HIS A 59 -13.38 0.83 17.45
N ALA A 60 -14.40 0.05 17.13
CA ALA A 60 -15.56 0.51 16.40
C ALA A 60 -16.29 1.65 17.14
N ALA A 61 -16.53 1.49 18.44
CA ALA A 61 -17.18 2.52 19.27
C ALA A 61 -16.34 3.80 19.36
N HIS A 62 -15.01 3.67 19.51
CA HIS A 62 -14.09 4.82 19.56
C HIS A 62 -14.19 5.67 18.30
N PHE A 63 -14.04 5.07 17.10
CA PHE A 63 -14.05 5.82 15.85
C PHE A 63 -15.45 6.33 15.46
N ARG A 64 -16.52 5.57 15.78
CA ARG A 64 -17.89 6.08 15.62
C ARG A 64 -18.17 7.32 16.46
N SER A 65 -17.71 7.34 17.72
CA SER A 65 -17.92 8.49 18.61
C SER A 65 -17.26 9.77 18.09
N ARG A 66 -16.27 9.64 17.21
CA ARG A 66 -15.54 10.74 16.59
C ARG A 66 -16.04 11.08 15.18
N GLY A 67 -16.97 10.29 14.64
CA GLY A 67 -17.42 10.44 13.26
C GLY A 67 -16.30 10.15 12.24
N GLU A 68 -15.38 9.28 12.58
CA GLU A 68 -14.19 8.99 11.78
C GLU A 68 -14.29 7.61 11.11
N LYS A 69 -13.77 7.52 9.89
CA LYS A 69 -13.62 6.27 9.16
C LYS A 69 -12.49 5.43 9.77
N LEU A 70 -12.72 4.11 9.92
CA LEU A 70 -11.69 3.15 10.32
C LEU A 70 -11.58 2.05 9.27
N MET A 71 -10.35 1.71 8.90
CA MET A 71 -10.04 0.58 8.04
C MET A 71 -9.31 -0.50 8.83
N TRP A 72 -9.69 -1.77 8.61
CA TRP A 72 -9.06 -2.93 9.24
C TRP A 72 -8.71 -3.97 8.17
N ARG A 73 -7.41 -4.18 7.92
CA ARG A 73 -6.98 -5.14 6.91
C ARG A 73 -6.75 -6.51 7.52
N VAL A 74 -7.39 -7.52 6.95
CA VAL A 74 -7.32 -8.92 7.37
C VAL A 74 -6.70 -9.75 6.25
N TYR A 75 -5.68 -10.54 6.57
CA TYR A 75 -5.06 -11.50 5.67
C TYR A 75 -5.54 -12.92 5.99
N GLU A 76 -5.52 -13.82 4.99
CA GLU A 76 -6.04 -15.19 5.14
C GLU A 76 -5.28 -16.04 6.18
N HIS A 77 -4.07 -15.65 6.57
CA HIS A 77 -3.26 -16.30 7.59
C HIS A 77 -3.42 -15.69 8.98
N ASP A 78 -4.21 -14.62 9.12
CA ASP A 78 -4.39 -13.95 10.41
C ASP A 78 -5.21 -14.80 11.40
N SER A 79 -4.90 -14.64 12.67
CA SER A 79 -5.58 -15.31 13.77
C SER A 79 -6.05 -14.29 14.82
N PRO A 80 -7.21 -14.49 15.44
CA PRO A 80 -8.14 -15.62 15.28
C PRO A 80 -9.02 -15.50 14.02
N ALA A 81 -9.46 -16.62 13.46
CA ALA A 81 -10.27 -16.66 12.23
C ALA A 81 -11.64 -15.96 12.36
N GLU A 82 -12.12 -15.83 13.59
CA GLU A 82 -13.40 -15.17 13.94
C GLU A 82 -13.39 -13.65 13.68
N ILE A 83 -12.24 -13.04 13.43
CA ILE A 83 -12.09 -11.58 13.26
C ILE A 83 -13.05 -11.01 12.22
N SER A 84 -13.19 -11.67 11.07
CA SER A 84 -14.09 -11.20 10.00
C SER A 84 -15.56 -11.19 10.41
N GLY A 85 -15.98 -12.18 11.19
CA GLY A 85 -17.34 -12.21 11.76
C GLY A 85 -17.56 -11.10 12.77
N CYS A 86 -16.59 -10.86 13.66
CA CYS A 86 -16.66 -9.76 14.63
C CYS A 86 -16.70 -8.38 13.96
N LEU A 87 -15.92 -8.20 12.88
CA LEU A 87 -15.96 -6.95 12.11
C LEU A 87 -17.34 -6.72 11.46
N ALA A 88 -17.91 -7.77 10.85
CA ALA A 88 -19.24 -7.68 10.24
C ALA A 88 -20.34 -7.36 11.27
N GLU A 89 -20.31 -8.00 12.44
CA GLU A 89 -21.25 -7.75 13.55
C GLU A 89 -21.17 -6.29 14.05
N GLU A 90 -19.99 -5.70 14.02
CA GLU A 90 -19.78 -4.29 14.37
C GLU A 90 -19.99 -3.34 13.17
N GLY A 91 -20.57 -3.79 12.07
CA GLY A 91 -20.97 -2.93 10.95
C GLY A 91 -19.82 -2.48 10.05
N PHE A 92 -18.68 -3.16 10.10
CA PHE A 92 -17.70 -2.99 9.05
C PHE A 92 -18.17 -3.69 7.77
N GLU A 93 -17.90 -3.08 6.63
CA GLU A 93 -18.20 -3.64 5.31
C GLU A 93 -16.88 -4.05 4.62
N PRO A 94 -16.84 -5.23 3.96
CA PRO A 94 -15.64 -5.61 3.21
C PRO A 94 -15.52 -4.78 1.93
N ASP A 95 -14.35 -4.19 1.72
CA ASP A 95 -13.96 -3.59 0.44
C ASP A 95 -13.46 -4.67 -0.53
N ALA A 96 -13.12 -4.29 -1.74
CA ALA A 96 -12.64 -5.22 -2.76
C ALA A 96 -11.41 -6.00 -2.26
N ALA A 97 -11.49 -7.33 -2.34
CA ALA A 97 -10.39 -8.21 -1.98
C ALA A 97 -9.14 -7.96 -2.82
N GLY A 98 -7.98 -8.21 -2.22
CA GLY A 98 -6.68 -8.13 -2.86
C GLY A 98 -5.82 -9.36 -2.62
N THR A 99 -4.61 -9.30 -3.12
CA THR A 99 -3.58 -10.30 -2.87
C THR A 99 -2.27 -9.60 -2.57
N LEU A 100 -1.68 -9.89 -1.40
CA LEU A 100 -0.32 -9.50 -1.11
C LEU A 100 0.62 -10.22 -2.09
N MET A 101 1.34 -9.44 -2.87
CA MET A 101 2.32 -9.91 -3.83
C MET A 101 3.72 -9.51 -3.36
N ILE A 102 4.66 -10.45 -3.38
CA ILE A 102 6.05 -10.22 -2.97
C ILE A 102 6.98 -10.55 -4.14
N PHE A 103 7.99 -9.71 -4.37
CA PHE A 103 9.05 -9.91 -5.33
C PHE A 103 10.41 -9.92 -4.60
N ASP A 104 11.21 -10.94 -4.85
CA ASP A 104 12.58 -11.04 -4.34
C ASP A 104 13.53 -10.24 -5.24
N LEU A 105 14.15 -9.22 -4.69
CA LEU A 105 15.06 -8.34 -5.42
C LEU A 105 16.41 -8.99 -5.78
N ALA A 106 16.70 -10.18 -5.26
CA ALA A 106 17.82 -11.00 -5.71
C ALA A 106 17.58 -11.61 -7.11
N ASN A 107 16.32 -11.73 -7.55
CA ASN A 107 15.97 -12.18 -8.91
C ASN A 107 16.42 -11.15 -9.97
N GLU A 108 16.47 -11.56 -11.24
CA GLU A 108 16.87 -10.67 -12.34
C GLU A 108 16.02 -9.39 -12.43
N VAL A 109 16.62 -8.34 -12.98
CA VAL A 109 15.95 -7.06 -13.18
C VAL A 109 14.80 -7.22 -14.17
N LEU A 110 13.63 -6.77 -13.78
CA LEU A 110 12.49 -6.68 -14.68
C LEU A 110 12.86 -5.85 -15.91
N ALA A 111 12.83 -6.49 -17.09
CA ALA A 111 13.11 -5.80 -18.34
C ALA A 111 12.00 -4.78 -18.62
N THR A 112 12.38 -3.54 -18.92
CA THR A 112 11.45 -2.53 -19.43
C THR A 112 11.33 -2.67 -20.92
N THR A 113 10.13 -2.88 -21.43
CA THR A 113 9.82 -2.78 -22.86
C THR A 113 9.07 -1.46 -23.09
N GLY A 114 9.60 -0.62 -23.97
CA GLY A 114 8.96 0.63 -24.38
C GLY A 114 9.72 1.89 -23.99
N ASN A 115 9.55 2.94 -24.81
CA ASN A 115 10.17 4.25 -24.59
C ASN A 115 9.21 5.12 -23.75
N VAL A 116 9.13 4.83 -22.44
CA VAL A 116 8.32 5.59 -21.48
C VAL A 116 9.23 6.52 -20.71
N ASP A 117 8.98 7.81 -20.75
CA ASP A 117 9.70 8.82 -19.95
C ASP A 117 9.17 8.77 -18.51
N ILE A 118 9.96 8.18 -17.61
CA ILE A 118 9.62 8.08 -16.18
C ILE A 118 10.53 9.04 -15.41
N ARG A 119 9.92 10.00 -14.73
CA ARG A 119 10.63 10.99 -13.93
C ARG A 119 10.32 10.82 -12.45
N ARG A 120 11.38 10.93 -11.63
CA ARG A 120 11.22 11.05 -10.20
C ARG A 120 10.74 12.44 -9.84
N VAL A 121 9.71 12.51 -8.99
CA VAL A 121 9.19 13.76 -8.43
C VAL A 121 10.19 14.34 -7.43
N LYS A 122 10.67 15.55 -7.69
CA LYS A 122 11.62 16.28 -6.85
C LYS A 122 11.29 17.77 -6.69
N THR A 123 10.27 18.23 -7.41
CA THR A 123 9.82 19.62 -7.42
C THR A 123 8.31 19.68 -7.24
N GLU A 124 7.79 20.82 -6.81
CA GLU A 124 6.34 21.04 -6.69
C GLU A 124 5.62 20.88 -8.05
N GLU A 125 6.25 21.31 -9.14
CA GLU A 125 5.69 21.12 -10.49
C GLU A 125 5.49 19.63 -10.81
N HIS A 126 6.50 18.79 -10.55
CA HIS A 126 6.38 17.35 -10.75
C HIS A 126 5.39 16.72 -9.76
N LEU A 127 5.21 17.29 -8.55
CA LEU A 127 4.20 16.83 -7.61
C LEU A 127 2.78 17.10 -8.13
N GLU A 128 2.56 18.27 -8.74
CA GLU A 128 1.29 18.57 -9.40
C GLU A 128 0.99 17.56 -10.54
N ASP A 129 2.00 17.22 -11.34
CA ASP A 129 1.84 16.20 -12.39
C ASP A 129 1.56 14.82 -11.81
N PHE A 130 2.20 14.46 -10.68
CA PHE A 130 1.93 13.21 -9.97
C PHE A 130 0.49 13.13 -9.47
N VAL A 131 -0.03 14.20 -8.85
CA VAL A 131 -1.41 14.27 -8.36
C VAL A 131 -2.39 14.17 -9.53
N LYS A 132 -2.18 14.91 -10.62
CA LYS A 132 -3.02 14.81 -11.82
C LYS A 132 -3.01 13.40 -12.43
N ALA A 133 -1.84 12.75 -12.49
CA ALA A 133 -1.74 11.37 -12.97
C ALA A 133 -2.54 10.39 -12.10
N SER A 134 -2.48 10.56 -10.77
CA SER A 134 -3.25 9.77 -9.80
C SER A 134 -4.75 9.98 -9.99
N GLU A 135 -5.21 11.22 -10.06
CA GLU A 135 -6.62 11.57 -10.29
C GLU A 135 -7.14 10.95 -11.62
N GLN A 136 -6.37 11.05 -12.70
CA GLN A 136 -6.74 10.46 -13.99
C GLN A 136 -6.80 8.92 -13.95
N ALA A 137 -5.92 8.29 -13.20
CA ALA A 137 -5.84 6.84 -13.13
C ALA A 137 -6.95 6.22 -12.30
N PHE A 138 -7.31 6.85 -11.17
CA PHE A 138 -8.23 6.33 -10.16
C PHE A 138 -9.61 6.99 -10.18
N GLY A 139 -9.77 8.12 -10.84
CA GLY A 139 -11.05 8.84 -10.95
C GLY A 139 -11.47 9.60 -9.69
N GLU A 140 -10.56 9.72 -8.72
CA GLU A 140 -10.79 10.39 -7.45
C GLU A 140 -9.92 11.66 -7.36
N ARG A 141 -10.47 12.72 -6.75
CA ARG A 141 -9.69 13.92 -6.42
C ARG A 141 -8.93 13.67 -5.10
N ASP A 142 -7.68 13.31 -5.22
CA ASP A 142 -6.78 13.02 -4.09
C ASP A 142 -6.14 14.31 -3.55
N THR A 143 -6.93 15.15 -2.89
CA THR A 143 -6.45 16.42 -2.33
C THR A 143 -5.40 16.24 -1.23
N TRP A 144 -5.41 15.10 -0.54
CA TRP A 144 -4.48 14.80 0.56
C TRP A 144 -3.04 14.56 0.07
N GLN A 145 -2.85 14.03 -1.15
CA GLN A 145 -1.51 13.69 -1.67
C GLN A 145 -0.60 14.91 -1.76
N ARG A 146 -1.15 16.05 -2.20
CA ARG A 146 -0.39 17.29 -2.28
C ARG A 146 0.16 17.69 -0.92
N THR A 147 -0.69 17.76 0.10
CA THR A 147 -0.30 18.11 1.46
C THR A 147 0.64 17.07 2.08
N ALA A 148 0.39 15.77 1.84
CA ALA A 148 1.19 14.70 2.43
C ALA A 148 2.59 14.59 1.82
N TYR A 149 2.83 15.09 0.60
CA TYR A 149 4.09 14.87 -0.10
C TYR A 149 4.91 16.14 -0.35
N SER A 150 4.35 17.35 -0.26
CA SER A 150 5.09 18.61 -0.49
C SER A 150 6.37 18.69 0.36
N ASP A 151 6.27 18.45 1.63
CA ASP A 151 7.41 18.50 2.56
C ASP A 151 8.31 17.25 2.51
N ARG A 152 7.94 16.25 1.69
CA ARG A 152 8.62 14.94 1.59
C ARG A 152 9.32 14.68 0.26
N LEU A 153 9.46 15.66 -0.60
CA LEU A 153 10.09 15.48 -1.92
C LEU A 153 11.55 15.00 -1.81
N ASN A 154 12.21 15.32 -0.70
CA ASN A 154 13.58 14.90 -0.38
C ASN A 154 13.65 13.80 0.69
N ASP A 155 12.51 13.22 1.10
CA ASP A 155 12.47 12.11 2.06
C ASP A 155 13.21 10.90 1.46
N PRO A 156 14.28 10.38 2.13
CA PRO A 156 15.03 9.23 1.64
C PRO A 156 14.17 7.95 1.58
N ASP A 157 13.06 7.88 2.32
CA ASP A 157 12.22 6.70 2.38
C ASP A 157 10.94 6.80 1.51
N LEU A 158 10.85 7.85 0.69
CA LEU A 158 9.78 8.06 -0.28
C LEU A 158 10.34 8.27 -1.68
N ALA A 159 9.77 7.63 -2.68
CA ALA A 159 10.04 7.90 -4.07
C ALA A 159 8.72 7.94 -4.87
N LEU A 160 8.40 9.11 -5.39
CA LEU A 160 7.26 9.35 -6.27
C LEU A 160 7.74 9.41 -7.71
N TYR A 161 6.93 8.87 -8.63
CA TYR A 161 7.23 8.81 -10.06
C TYR A 161 6.04 9.23 -10.90
N VAL A 162 6.31 9.98 -11.96
CA VAL A 162 5.35 10.29 -13.03
C VAL A 162 5.89 9.69 -14.33
N ALA A 163 5.01 9.10 -15.11
CA ALA A 163 5.31 8.62 -16.45
C ALA A 163 4.62 9.50 -17.49
N TYR A 164 5.38 9.82 -18.55
CA TYR A 164 4.90 10.63 -19.67
C TYR A 164 4.96 9.83 -20.98
N VAL A 165 3.98 10.06 -21.84
CA VAL A 165 3.92 9.57 -23.23
C VAL A 165 3.75 10.77 -24.14
N SER A 166 4.69 11.02 -25.04
CA SER A 166 4.65 12.21 -25.93
C SER A 166 4.45 13.53 -25.16
N ALA A 167 5.11 13.68 -24.01
CA ALA A 167 5.01 14.80 -23.07
C ALA A 167 3.68 14.94 -22.32
N GLU A 168 2.73 14.05 -22.54
CA GLU A 168 1.47 14.02 -21.80
C GLU A 168 1.58 13.15 -20.55
N ILE A 169 0.93 13.57 -19.46
CA ILE A 169 0.87 12.84 -18.19
C ILE A 169 0.09 11.55 -18.38
N ALA A 170 0.72 10.40 -18.09
CA ALA A 170 0.13 9.11 -18.39
C ALA A 170 -0.08 8.20 -17.15
N ALA A 171 0.78 8.33 -16.13
CA ALA A 171 0.71 7.44 -14.98
C ALA A 171 1.47 8.00 -13.77
N SER A 172 1.11 7.51 -12.58
CA SER A 172 1.83 7.77 -11.34
C SER A 172 2.17 6.47 -10.62
N ALA A 173 3.18 6.52 -9.75
CA ALA A 173 3.51 5.41 -8.86
C ALA A 173 4.34 5.87 -7.68
N ARG A 174 4.22 5.17 -6.54
CA ARG A 174 4.94 5.45 -5.31
C ARG A 174 5.71 4.21 -4.83
N LEU A 175 6.91 4.43 -4.30
CA LEU A 175 7.68 3.48 -3.51
C LEU A 175 7.88 4.09 -2.12
N GLU A 176 7.49 3.38 -1.08
CA GLU A 176 7.80 3.70 0.31
C GLU A 176 8.72 2.64 0.91
N ILE A 177 9.59 3.02 1.84
CA ILE A 177 10.51 2.10 2.49
C ILE A 177 10.03 1.89 3.92
N GLY A 178 9.83 0.63 4.29
CA GLY A 178 9.44 0.22 5.63
C GLY A 178 10.52 0.54 6.68
N SER A 179 10.13 0.53 7.95
CA SER A 179 10.97 0.89 9.11
C SER A 179 12.25 0.05 9.19
N ALA A 180 12.16 -1.26 9.00
CA ALA A 180 13.28 -2.19 9.03
C ALA A 180 14.11 -2.24 7.74
N ARG A 181 13.66 -1.53 6.68
CA ARG A 181 14.35 -1.41 5.40
C ARG A 181 14.56 -2.73 4.64
N SER A 182 13.80 -3.77 4.92
CA SER A 182 13.81 -5.00 4.12
C SER A 182 12.85 -4.92 2.95
N PHE A 183 11.74 -4.21 3.11
CA PHE A 183 10.68 -4.10 2.10
C PHE A 183 10.57 -2.72 1.49
N GLY A 184 10.46 -2.69 0.16
CA GLY A 184 9.94 -1.56 -0.60
C GLY A 184 8.45 -1.78 -0.90
N LEU A 185 7.62 -0.87 -0.41
CA LEU A 185 6.16 -0.93 -0.52
C LEU A 185 5.72 -0.18 -1.77
N LEU A 186 5.08 -0.88 -2.71
CA LEU A 186 4.59 -0.28 -3.95
C LEU A 186 3.13 0.15 -3.80
N PHE A 187 2.89 1.45 -3.84
CA PHE A 187 1.56 2.04 -3.75
C PHE A 187 1.21 2.90 -4.96
N GLY A 188 -0.08 3.18 -5.16
CA GLY A 188 -0.58 4.18 -6.08
C GLY A 188 -0.10 4.01 -7.52
N GLY A 189 0.22 2.78 -7.94
CA GLY A 189 0.60 2.48 -9.31
C GLY A 189 -0.62 2.51 -10.23
N GLY A 190 -0.89 3.65 -10.87
CA GLY A 190 -2.03 3.86 -11.73
C GLY A 190 -1.65 4.38 -13.10
N VAL A 191 -2.34 3.91 -14.15
CA VAL A 191 -2.18 4.37 -15.54
C VAL A 191 -3.52 4.94 -16.01
N ALA A 192 -3.52 6.18 -16.51
CA ALA A 192 -4.69 6.81 -17.06
C ALA A 192 -5.31 5.96 -18.18
N PRO A 193 -6.65 5.87 -18.30
CA PRO A 193 -7.34 4.95 -19.19
C PRO A 193 -6.86 4.97 -20.65
N SER A 194 -6.59 6.17 -21.20
CA SER A 194 -6.10 6.38 -22.57
C SER A 194 -4.70 5.81 -22.84
N TYR A 195 -3.90 5.58 -21.79
CA TYR A 195 -2.52 5.10 -21.91
C TYR A 195 -2.33 3.64 -21.41
N ARG A 196 -3.43 2.95 -21.11
CA ARG A 196 -3.37 1.53 -20.70
C ARG A 196 -2.89 0.64 -21.85
N ARG A 197 -2.35 -0.54 -21.51
CA ARG A 197 -1.84 -1.55 -22.45
C ARG A 197 -0.57 -1.14 -23.23
N LEU A 198 0.05 -0.01 -22.91
CA LEU A 198 1.33 0.45 -23.49
C LEU A 198 2.57 0.01 -22.68
N GLY A 199 2.41 -0.88 -21.71
CA GLY A 199 3.54 -1.36 -20.87
C GLY A 199 3.97 -0.39 -19.75
N ILE A 200 3.31 0.76 -19.57
CA ILE A 200 3.69 1.82 -18.62
C ILE A 200 3.70 1.30 -17.18
N TYR A 201 2.70 0.52 -16.78
CA TYR A 201 2.67 -0.05 -15.44
C TYR A 201 3.89 -0.95 -15.15
N ARG A 202 4.28 -1.79 -16.13
CA ARG A 202 5.48 -2.63 -16.03
C ARG A 202 6.75 -1.79 -15.91
N ALA A 203 6.86 -0.72 -16.68
CA ALA A 203 7.99 0.19 -16.62
C ALA A 203 8.09 0.88 -15.25
N LEU A 204 6.96 1.32 -14.67
CA LEU A 204 6.90 1.89 -13.32
C LEU A 204 7.28 0.87 -12.24
N VAL A 205 6.87 -0.39 -12.36
CA VAL A 205 7.29 -1.45 -11.42
C VAL A 205 8.81 -1.66 -11.52
N ALA A 206 9.35 -1.77 -12.74
CA ALA A 206 10.77 -1.96 -12.96
C ALA A 206 11.62 -0.78 -12.44
N GLU A 207 11.17 0.47 -12.61
CA GLU A 207 11.88 1.64 -12.07
C GLU A 207 11.93 1.62 -10.54
N ARG A 208 10.81 1.29 -9.89
CA ARG A 208 10.76 1.15 -8.43
C ARG A 208 11.63 -0.02 -7.93
N ALA A 209 11.72 -1.13 -8.69
CA ALA A 209 12.61 -2.23 -8.38
C ALA A 209 14.09 -1.83 -8.46
N ARG A 210 14.47 -1.03 -9.47
CA ARG A 210 15.84 -0.47 -9.58
C ARG A 210 16.15 0.45 -8.40
N GLU A 211 15.21 1.33 -8.03
CA GLU A 211 15.38 2.22 -6.88
C GLU A 211 15.50 1.42 -5.58
N ALA A 212 14.67 0.41 -5.37
CA ALA A 212 14.73 -0.45 -4.19
C ALA A 212 16.10 -1.16 -4.07
N ARG A 213 16.65 -1.65 -5.18
CA ARG A 213 17.98 -2.25 -5.20
C ARG A 213 19.10 -1.25 -4.88
N ARG A 214 19.03 -0.02 -5.43
CA ARG A 214 19.99 1.05 -5.08
C ARG A 214 20.00 1.38 -3.59
N ARG A 215 18.98 0.97 -2.87
CA ARG A 215 18.81 1.17 -1.42
C ARG A 215 19.01 -0.09 -0.60
N ASP A 216 19.50 -1.16 -1.22
CA ASP A 216 19.79 -2.45 -0.60
C ASP A 216 18.59 -3.12 0.06
N LEU A 217 17.37 -2.87 -0.49
CA LEU A 217 16.17 -3.57 -0.04
C LEU A 217 16.18 -5.02 -0.54
N LEU A 218 15.54 -5.91 0.23
CA LEU A 218 15.50 -7.34 -0.09
C LEU A 218 14.27 -7.71 -0.93
N TYR A 219 13.14 -7.05 -0.67
CA TYR A 219 11.86 -7.40 -1.25
C TYR A 219 11.09 -6.17 -1.72
N LEU A 220 10.22 -6.37 -2.72
CA LEU A 220 9.10 -5.48 -2.99
C LEU A 220 7.80 -6.14 -2.55
N SER A 221 6.88 -5.37 -2.02
CA SER A 221 5.53 -5.83 -1.72
C SER A 221 4.46 -4.87 -2.24
N THR A 222 3.28 -5.39 -2.55
CA THR A 222 2.10 -4.62 -2.92
C THR A 222 0.84 -5.47 -2.74
N ASP A 223 -0.26 -4.83 -2.37
CA ASP A 223 -1.59 -5.44 -2.39
C ASP A 223 -2.17 -5.26 -3.78
N ALA A 224 -2.21 -6.35 -4.54
CA ALA A 224 -2.64 -6.36 -5.93
C ALA A 224 -4.14 -6.61 -6.04
N ARG A 225 -4.81 -5.79 -6.83
CA ARG A 225 -6.20 -6.04 -7.27
C ARG A 225 -6.21 -7.03 -8.43
N GLU A 226 -7.35 -7.62 -8.74
CA GLU A 226 -7.51 -8.60 -9.83
C GLU A 226 -6.95 -8.12 -11.18
N THR A 227 -6.99 -6.82 -11.46
CA THR A 227 -6.45 -6.24 -12.70
C THR A 227 -4.93 -6.16 -12.75
N SER A 228 -4.26 -5.96 -11.63
CA SER A 228 -2.79 -5.83 -11.55
C SER A 228 -2.08 -7.15 -11.23
N LYS A 229 -2.74 -8.07 -10.55
CA LYS A 229 -2.18 -9.35 -10.13
C LYS A 229 -1.55 -10.17 -11.29
N PRO A 230 -2.23 -10.40 -12.44
CA PRO A 230 -1.62 -11.13 -13.55
C PRO A 230 -0.38 -10.43 -14.12
N ILE A 231 -0.36 -9.09 -14.13
CA ILE A 231 0.78 -8.33 -14.61
C ILE A 231 1.97 -8.53 -13.67
N LEU A 232 1.74 -8.47 -12.36
CA LEU A 232 2.77 -8.65 -11.34
C LEU A 232 3.31 -10.10 -11.35
N GLN A 233 2.43 -11.10 -11.50
CA GLN A 233 2.86 -12.50 -11.66
C GLN A 233 3.79 -12.69 -12.87
N ASN A 234 3.45 -12.09 -14.01
CA ASN A 234 4.30 -12.11 -15.20
C ASN A 234 5.63 -11.34 -15.02
N LEU A 235 5.72 -10.48 -14.01
CA LEU A 235 6.95 -9.79 -13.61
C LEU A 235 7.74 -10.57 -12.54
N GLY A 236 7.27 -11.75 -12.12
CA GLY A 236 7.95 -12.60 -11.16
C GLY A 236 7.55 -12.37 -9.70
N PHE A 237 6.51 -11.59 -9.44
CA PHE A 237 5.93 -11.51 -8.10
C PHE A 237 5.20 -12.81 -7.75
N VAL A 238 5.32 -13.22 -6.50
CA VAL A 238 4.61 -14.39 -5.94
C VAL A 238 3.43 -13.91 -5.11
N SER A 239 2.29 -14.61 -5.21
CA SER A 239 1.15 -14.40 -4.32
C SER A 239 1.51 -14.94 -2.93
N ALA A 240 1.50 -14.09 -1.92
CA ALA A 240 1.88 -14.43 -0.55
C ALA A 240 0.66 -14.73 0.33
N ALA A 241 -0.37 -13.90 0.27
CA ALA A 241 -1.61 -14.06 1.03
C ALA A 241 -2.77 -13.31 0.36
N LYS A 242 -3.99 -13.82 0.50
CA LYS A 242 -5.19 -13.02 0.17
C LYS A 242 -5.45 -12.02 1.29
N GLU A 243 -6.01 -10.87 0.95
CA GLU A 243 -6.40 -9.85 1.92
C GLU A 243 -7.78 -9.28 1.62
N VAL A 244 -8.44 -8.81 2.69
CA VAL A 244 -9.67 -8.02 2.62
C VAL A 244 -9.51 -6.85 3.58
N THR A 245 -9.75 -5.63 3.10
CA THR A 245 -9.84 -4.45 3.96
C THR A 245 -11.30 -4.24 4.35
N TRP A 246 -11.57 -4.29 5.64
CA TRP A 246 -12.86 -3.98 6.21
C TRP A 246 -12.95 -2.50 6.56
N VAL A 247 -14.08 -1.89 6.26
CA VAL A 247 -14.27 -0.44 6.38
C VAL A 247 -15.46 -0.13 7.26
N LEU A 248 -15.23 0.63 8.33
CA LEU A 248 -16.26 1.27 9.13
C LEU A 248 -16.38 2.71 8.67
N ASN A 249 -17.50 3.05 8.05
CA ASN A 249 -17.79 4.42 7.66
C ASN A 249 -18.36 5.23 8.83
N PRO A 250 -18.13 6.55 8.88
CA PRO A 250 -18.80 7.41 9.84
C PRO A 250 -20.31 7.34 9.65
N SER A 251 -21.06 7.35 10.77
CA SER A 251 -22.54 7.36 10.80
C SER A 251 -23.06 8.73 10.38
#